data_9dafad0777918c7e40d9f2a15820b626
#
_entry.id   9dafad0777918c7e40d9f2a15820b626
#
_cell.length_a   1.000
_cell.length_b   1.000
_cell.length_c   1.000
_cell.angle_alpha   90.00
_cell.angle_beta   90.00
_cell.angle_gamma   90.00
#
_symmetry.space_group_name_H-M   'P 1'
#
loop_
_entity.id
_entity.type
_entity.pdbx_description
1 polymer ?
#
loop_
_entity_poly.entity_id
_entity_poly.type
_entity_poly.pdbx_seq_one_letter_code
_entity_poly.pdbx_strand_id
1 'polypeptide(L)'
;PPDAEHLRRLAQLARRIEPALVSEHLAWSAWRGRYHPDLLPFPRTHEALARIAANIIATQDALGRTIAIENPTHYLHIDGHDWSETDFLAELVRRTGCGLLLDVNNVYLSAHNLGTRAHDYLDAFPVQAITEIHLAGHHADPRLGDALLIDSHDAPVAEPVWALYERLIARTGPRPTLIERDDAIPPLPELLAERERAHSALTNLEAMPCA
;
A
#
# COMPACT_ATOMS: atom_id res chain seq x y z
N PRO A 1 -10.91 1.57 19.46
CA PRO A 1 -9.47 1.34 19.64
C PRO A 1 -9.10 -0.08 19.23
N PRO A 2 -7.85 -0.35 18.85
CA PRO A 2 -7.38 -1.70 18.56
C PRO A 2 -7.59 -2.64 19.76
N ASP A 3 -7.79 -3.92 19.47
CA ASP A 3 -7.92 -4.95 20.51
C ASP A 3 -6.57 -5.14 21.23
N ALA A 4 -6.54 -4.97 22.54
CA ALA A 4 -5.32 -5.03 23.33
C ALA A 4 -4.67 -6.43 23.33
N GLU A 5 -5.48 -7.50 23.32
CA GLU A 5 -4.97 -8.86 23.25
C GLU A 5 -4.37 -9.16 21.88
N HIS A 6 -5.01 -8.66 20.81
CA HIS A 6 -4.45 -8.75 19.46
C HIS A 6 -3.09 -8.04 19.37
N LEU A 7 -2.99 -6.80 19.84
CA LEU A 7 -1.72 -6.06 19.87
C LEU A 7 -0.64 -6.78 20.68
N ARG A 8 -1.00 -7.37 21.81
CA ARG A 8 -0.05 -8.16 22.63
C ARG A 8 0.49 -9.36 21.85
N ARG A 9 -0.37 -10.08 21.13
CA ARG A 9 0.02 -11.24 20.30
C ARG A 9 0.90 -10.79 19.12
N LEU A 10 0.54 -9.69 18.45
CA LEU A 10 1.33 -9.10 17.37
C LEU A 10 2.72 -8.70 17.86
N ALA A 11 2.82 -8.04 19.02
CA ALA A 11 4.09 -7.68 19.63
C ALA A 11 4.95 -8.91 19.98
N GLN A 12 4.35 -10.00 20.44
CA GLN A 12 5.07 -11.26 20.68
C GLN A 12 5.61 -11.86 19.38
N LEU A 13 4.78 -11.84 18.31
CA LEU A 13 5.20 -12.32 16.99
C LEU A 13 6.36 -11.49 16.44
N ALA A 14 6.23 -10.16 16.48
CA ALA A 14 7.25 -9.23 16.00
C ALA A 14 8.58 -9.44 16.73
N ARG A 15 8.57 -9.63 18.07
CA ARG A 15 9.78 -9.96 18.83
C ARG A 15 10.41 -11.31 18.46
N ARG A 16 9.58 -12.29 18.06
CA ARG A 16 10.08 -13.63 17.67
C ARG A 16 10.65 -13.66 16.27
N ILE A 17 10.05 -12.93 15.34
CA ILE A 17 10.44 -12.92 13.92
C ILE A 17 11.50 -11.85 13.64
N GLU A 18 11.50 -10.76 14.42
CA GLU A 18 12.36 -9.58 14.22
C GLU A 18 12.29 -9.04 12.78
N PRO A 19 11.06 -8.78 12.24
CA PRO A 19 10.92 -8.34 10.85
C PRO A 19 11.60 -6.99 10.65
N ALA A 20 12.17 -6.77 9.45
CA ALA A 20 12.78 -5.48 9.09
C ALA A 20 11.72 -4.37 9.06
N LEU A 21 10.58 -4.62 8.44
CA LEU A 21 9.44 -3.71 8.30
C LEU A 21 8.17 -4.38 8.85
N VAL A 22 7.21 -3.55 9.26
CA VAL A 22 5.85 -3.97 9.64
C VAL A 22 4.91 -2.96 9.03
N SER A 23 3.93 -3.42 8.29
CA SER A 23 2.92 -2.59 7.64
C SER A 23 1.51 -3.03 8.01
N GLU A 24 0.55 -2.15 7.74
CA GLU A 24 -0.87 -2.37 7.96
C GLU A 24 -1.67 -1.59 6.92
N HIS A 25 -2.77 -2.17 6.46
CA HIS A 25 -3.64 -1.53 5.48
C HIS A 25 -4.44 -0.36 6.08
N LEU A 26 -4.61 0.69 5.31
CA LEU A 26 -5.51 1.79 5.63
C LEU A 26 -6.96 1.42 5.26
N ALA A 27 -7.57 0.55 6.04
CA ALA A 27 -8.88 -0.02 5.74
C ALA A 27 -9.72 -0.24 6.99
N TRP A 28 -10.98 -0.47 6.77
CA TRP A 28 -11.92 -0.87 7.81
C TRP A 28 -12.11 -2.38 7.76
N SER A 29 -11.76 -3.09 8.84
CA SER A 29 -11.78 -4.56 8.89
C SER A 29 -12.75 -5.14 9.92
N ALA A 30 -13.38 -4.32 10.76
CA ALA A 30 -14.29 -4.81 11.80
C ALA A 30 -15.48 -3.88 12.02
N TRP A 31 -16.69 -4.46 12.13
CA TRP A 31 -17.92 -3.74 12.39
C TRP A 31 -18.82 -4.50 13.35
N ARG A 32 -19.27 -3.86 14.43
CA ARG A 32 -20.19 -4.44 15.44
C ARG A 32 -19.75 -5.82 15.95
N GLY A 33 -18.45 -5.99 16.23
CA GLY A 33 -17.87 -7.24 16.72
C GLY A 33 -17.72 -8.35 15.67
N ARG A 34 -17.97 -8.06 14.40
CA ARG A 34 -17.70 -8.96 13.27
C ARG A 34 -16.45 -8.49 12.54
N TYR A 35 -15.57 -9.42 12.25
CA TYR A 35 -14.44 -9.24 11.35
C TYR A 35 -14.88 -9.46 9.91
N HIS A 36 -14.44 -8.61 9.02
CA HIS A 36 -14.61 -8.69 7.59
C HIS A 36 -13.22 -8.91 6.97
N PRO A 37 -12.99 -10.00 6.24
CA PRO A 37 -11.70 -10.31 5.62
C PRO A 37 -11.52 -9.52 4.31
N ASP A 38 -11.89 -8.25 4.33
CA ASP A 38 -11.82 -7.32 3.21
C ASP A 38 -11.27 -5.97 3.66
N LEU A 39 -10.71 -5.23 2.72
CA LEU A 39 -10.23 -3.87 2.92
C LEU A 39 -11.39 -2.89 2.66
N LEU A 40 -12.29 -2.75 3.65
CA LEU A 40 -13.45 -1.90 3.50
C LEU A 40 -13.05 -0.42 3.52
N PRO A 41 -13.59 0.37 2.58
CA PRO A 41 -13.29 1.80 2.51
C PRO A 41 -14.04 2.58 3.60
N PHE A 42 -13.55 3.78 3.90
CA PHE A 42 -14.17 4.71 4.86
C PHE A 42 -14.07 6.15 4.36
N PRO A 43 -14.95 7.05 4.80
CA PRO A 43 -14.83 8.47 4.48
C PRO A 43 -13.64 9.09 5.22
N ARG A 44 -12.77 9.77 4.48
CA ARG A 44 -11.56 10.45 5.02
C ARG A 44 -11.95 11.77 5.68
N THR A 45 -12.61 11.68 6.83
CA THR A 45 -13.04 12.81 7.64
C THR A 45 -12.00 13.19 8.71
N HIS A 46 -12.15 14.37 9.31
CA HIS A 46 -11.33 14.78 10.46
C HIS A 46 -11.46 13.81 11.64
N GLU A 47 -12.66 13.23 11.86
CA GLU A 47 -12.87 12.23 12.91
C GLU A 47 -12.14 10.91 12.58
N ALA A 48 -12.25 10.43 11.34
CA ALA A 48 -11.53 9.24 10.88
C ALA A 48 -10.02 9.41 11.04
N LEU A 49 -9.49 10.57 10.64
CA LEU A 49 -8.07 10.90 10.79
C LEU A 49 -7.61 10.85 12.25
N ALA A 50 -8.37 11.44 13.16
CA ALA A 50 -8.04 11.46 14.59
C ALA A 50 -8.05 10.01 15.17
N ARG A 51 -9.05 9.22 14.80
CA ARG A 51 -9.19 7.83 15.25
C ARG A 51 -8.07 6.93 14.73
N ILE A 52 -7.77 7.02 13.44
CA ILE A 52 -6.72 6.21 12.80
C ILE A 52 -5.36 6.61 13.35
N ALA A 53 -5.07 7.89 13.52
CA ALA A 53 -3.83 8.35 14.14
C ALA A 53 -3.66 7.79 15.57
N ALA A 54 -4.72 7.79 16.37
CA ALA A 54 -4.69 7.20 17.71
C ALA A 54 -4.44 5.67 17.66
N ASN A 55 -5.05 4.97 16.70
CA ASN A 55 -4.82 3.52 16.51
C ASN A 55 -3.38 3.22 16.08
N ILE A 56 -2.81 4.01 15.17
CA ILE A 56 -1.40 3.87 14.73
C ILE A 56 -0.46 4.06 15.93
N ILE A 57 -0.65 5.12 16.71
CA ILE A 57 0.17 5.38 17.90
C ILE A 57 0.09 4.21 18.87
N ALA A 58 -1.12 3.74 19.20
CA ALA A 58 -1.31 2.62 20.12
C ALA A 58 -0.64 1.33 19.60
N THR A 59 -0.66 1.10 18.28
CA THR A 59 0.01 -0.04 17.66
C THR A 59 1.52 0.11 17.75
N GLN A 60 2.07 1.26 17.41
CA GLN A 60 3.51 1.56 17.49
C GLN A 60 4.03 1.43 18.93
N ASP A 61 3.27 1.94 19.91
CA ASP A 61 3.61 1.82 21.34
C ASP A 61 3.64 0.34 21.78
N ALA A 62 2.64 -0.45 21.36
CA ALA A 62 2.58 -1.87 21.70
C ALA A 62 3.72 -2.69 21.06
N LEU A 63 4.11 -2.33 19.85
CA LEU A 63 5.20 -2.99 19.11
C LEU A 63 6.60 -2.49 19.51
N GLY A 64 6.68 -1.27 20.07
CA GLY A 64 7.93 -0.58 20.36
C GLY A 64 8.70 -0.18 19.09
N ARG A 65 7.99 0.04 17.98
CA ARG A 65 8.59 0.38 16.68
C ARG A 65 7.59 1.11 15.77
N THR A 66 8.10 1.79 14.76
CA THR A 66 7.29 2.39 13.69
C THR A 66 6.66 1.31 12.82
N ILE A 67 5.46 1.57 12.30
CA ILE A 67 4.83 0.78 11.24
C ILE A 67 4.65 1.63 9.98
N ALA A 68 4.48 0.99 8.84
CA ALA A 68 4.06 1.63 7.61
C ALA A 68 2.55 1.47 7.39
N ILE A 69 1.94 2.45 6.76
CA ILE A 69 0.51 2.41 6.40
C ILE A 69 0.40 2.34 4.89
N GLU A 70 -0.40 1.40 4.42
CA GLU A 70 -0.58 1.09 3.00
C GLU A 70 -1.84 1.74 2.42
N ASN A 71 -1.72 2.27 1.18
CA ASN A 71 -2.85 2.74 0.39
C ASN A 71 -3.64 1.55 -0.18
N PRO A 72 -4.95 1.42 0.12
CA PRO A 72 -5.77 0.34 -0.40
C PRO A 72 -6.25 0.59 -1.83
N THR A 73 -6.70 -0.46 -2.50
CA THR A 73 -7.46 -0.36 -3.76
C THR A 73 -8.87 0.17 -3.51
N HIS A 74 -9.30 1.10 -4.36
CA HIS A 74 -10.65 1.65 -4.32
C HIS A 74 -11.51 1.15 -5.50
N TYR A 75 -12.71 0.69 -5.18
CA TYR A 75 -13.68 0.16 -6.14
C TYR A 75 -14.90 1.05 -6.36
N LEU A 76 -15.10 2.03 -5.51
CA LEU A 76 -16.24 2.94 -5.55
C LEU A 76 -15.90 4.31 -4.97
N HIS A 77 -16.60 5.32 -5.45
CA HIS A 77 -16.55 6.64 -4.84
C HIS A 77 -17.33 6.66 -3.52
N ILE A 78 -16.76 7.29 -2.52
CA ILE A 78 -17.43 7.58 -1.26
C ILE A 78 -17.56 9.10 -1.15
N ASP A 79 -18.73 9.57 -0.82
CA ASP A 79 -18.97 10.99 -0.55
C ASP A 79 -18.55 11.37 0.88
N GLY A 80 -18.39 12.66 1.12
CA GLY A 80 -18.13 13.21 2.46
C GLY A 80 -16.67 13.11 2.92
N HIS A 81 -15.74 13.11 1.99
CA HIS A 81 -14.33 13.28 2.29
C HIS A 81 -14.01 14.74 2.65
N ASP A 82 -13.31 14.96 3.77
CA ASP A 82 -12.68 16.25 4.11
C ASP A 82 -11.27 16.36 3.51
N TRP A 83 -10.66 15.22 3.16
CA TRP A 83 -9.27 15.10 2.72
C TRP A 83 -9.16 14.34 1.41
N SER A 84 -8.24 14.75 0.53
CA SER A 84 -7.70 13.84 -0.48
C SER A 84 -7.00 12.66 0.22
N GLU A 85 -6.80 11.54 -0.47
CA GLU A 85 -6.11 10.41 0.15
C GLU A 85 -4.64 10.72 0.45
N THR A 86 -3.97 11.38 -0.48
CA THR A 86 -2.56 11.76 -0.31
C THR A 86 -2.35 12.77 0.83
N ASP A 87 -3.26 13.74 1.00
CA ASP A 87 -3.21 14.67 2.11
C ASP A 87 -3.52 13.98 3.45
N PHE A 88 -4.47 13.03 3.45
CA PHE A 88 -4.81 12.23 4.62
C PHE A 88 -3.61 11.40 5.08
N LEU A 89 -2.92 10.72 4.17
CA LEU A 89 -1.70 9.96 4.44
C LEU A 89 -0.58 10.87 4.96
N ALA A 90 -0.36 12.02 4.31
CA ALA A 90 0.65 12.99 4.76
C ALA A 90 0.38 13.48 6.20
N GLU A 91 -0.88 13.73 6.53
CA GLU A 91 -1.27 14.18 7.87
C GLU A 91 -1.18 13.05 8.90
N LEU A 92 -1.44 11.78 8.53
CA LEU A 92 -1.17 10.62 9.39
C LEU A 92 0.31 10.52 9.73
N VAL A 93 1.19 10.61 8.73
CA VAL A 93 2.65 10.63 8.93
C VAL A 93 3.05 11.75 9.88
N ARG A 94 2.56 12.96 9.65
CA ARG A 94 2.87 14.13 10.50
C ARG A 94 2.44 13.93 11.95
N ARG A 95 1.29 13.29 12.20
CA ARG A 95 0.74 13.09 13.57
C ARG A 95 1.39 11.93 14.31
N THR A 96 1.77 10.88 13.59
CA THR A 96 2.12 9.60 14.22
C THR A 96 3.58 9.20 14.04
N GLY A 97 4.28 9.83 13.09
CA GLY A 97 5.62 9.41 12.69
C GLY A 97 5.66 8.05 11.98
N CYS A 98 4.52 7.51 11.53
CA CYS A 98 4.49 6.26 10.76
C CYS A 98 5.18 6.42 9.40
N GLY A 99 5.65 5.32 8.84
CA GLY A 99 6.04 5.24 7.44
C GLY A 99 4.83 5.04 6.54
N LEU A 100 5.08 5.01 5.22
CA LEU A 100 4.09 4.60 4.23
C LEU A 100 4.63 3.42 3.43
N LEU A 101 3.75 2.45 3.20
CA LEU A 101 3.90 1.47 2.16
C LEU A 101 3.09 1.96 0.96
N LEU A 102 3.75 2.11 -0.18
CA LEU A 102 3.07 2.49 -1.41
C LEU A 102 2.90 1.27 -2.30
N ASP A 103 1.68 0.77 -2.39
CA ASP A 103 1.31 -0.23 -3.38
C ASP A 103 0.97 0.46 -4.70
N VAL A 104 1.78 0.18 -5.74
CA VAL A 104 1.65 0.79 -7.07
C VAL A 104 0.53 0.15 -7.88
N ASN A 105 0.24 -1.14 -7.65
CA ASN A 105 -0.91 -1.80 -8.26
C ASN A 105 -2.21 -1.17 -7.76
N ASN A 106 -2.33 -0.91 -6.44
CA ASN A 106 -3.49 -0.25 -5.83
C ASN A 106 -3.70 1.17 -6.39
N VAL A 107 -2.63 1.90 -6.66
CA VAL A 107 -2.71 3.21 -7.34
C VAL A 107 -3.28 3.06 -8.75
N TYR A 108 -2.77 2.08 -9.51
CA TYR A 108 -3.24 1.83 -10.87
C TYR A 108 -4.73 1.42 -10.90
N LEU A 109 -5.10 0.45 -10.07
CA LEU A 109 -6.46 -0.05 -9.97
C LEU A 109 -7.45 1.04 -9.53
N SER A 110 -7.12 1.77 -8.48
CA SER A 110 -7.94 2.87 -7.99
C SER A 110 -8.15 3.93 -9.06
N ALA A 111 -7.10 4.28 -9.78
CA ALA A 111 -7.19 5.26 -10.87
C ALA A 111 -8.09 4.76 -12.00
N HIS A 112 -7.96 3.49 -12.40
CA HIS A 112 -8.79 2.86 -13.42
C HIS A 112 -10.26 2.78 -12.97
N ASN A 113 -10.52 2.22 -11.80
CA ASN A 113 -11.87 1.97 -11.27
C ASN A 113 -12.65 3.26 -10.99
N LEU A 114 -11.95 4.33 -10.60
CA LEU A 114 -12.57 5.61 -10.27
C LEU A 114 -12.47 6.65 -11.40
N GLY A 115 -11.88 6.30 -12.55
CA GLY A 115 -11.71 7.22 -13.68
C GLY A 115 -10.81 8.42 -13.36
N THR A 116 -9.79 8.25 -12.51
CA THR A 116 -8.79 9.26 -12.15
C THR A 116 -7.45 8.97 -12.84
N ARG A 117 -6.41 9.75 -12.52
CA ARG A 117 -5.09 9.58 -13.12
C ARG A 117 -4.08 9.09 -12.09
N ALA A 118 -3.52 7.90 -12.31
CA ALA A 118 -2.49 7.33 -11.45
C ALA A 118 -1.24 8.24 -11.26
N HIS A 119 -0.85 8.95 -12.32
CA HIS A 119 0.26 9.91 -12.26
C HIS A 119 0.00 11.06 -11.29
N ASP A 120 -1.23 11.61 -11.29
CA ASP A 120 -1.57 12.73 -10.39
C ASP A 120 -1.53 12.27 -8.92
N TYR A 121 -1.96 11.03 -8.65
CA TYR A 121 -1.83 10.43 -7.33
C TYR A 121 -0.37 10.28 -6.91
N LEU A 122 0.47 9.69 -7.76
CA LEU A 122 1.90 9.53 -7.47
C LEU A 122 2.59 10.89 -7.27
N ASP A 123 2.24 11.90 -8.09
CA ASP A 123 2.85 13.24 -7.99
C ASP A 123 2.48 13.95 -6.68
N ALA A 124 1.28 13.71 -6.14
CA ALA A 124 0.80 14.23 -4.87
C ALA A 124 1.23 13.39 -3.66
N PHE A 125 1.69 12.16 -3.86
CA PHE A 125 2.03 11.24 -2.76
C PHE A 125 3.21 11.75 -1.91
N PRO A 126 3.15 11.63 -0.57
CA PRO A 126 4.22 12.08 0.34
C PRO A 126 5.44 11.14 0.30
N VAL A 127 6.17 11.15 -0.79
CA VAL A 127 7.24 10.20 -1.15
C VAL A 127 8.37 10.11 -0.13
N GLN A 128 8.57 11.15 0.68
CA GLN A 128 9.62 11.14 1.73
C GLN A 128 9.29 10.17 2.87
N ALA A 129 8.03 9.79 3.02
CA ALA A 129 7.57 8.85 4.03
C ALA A 129 7.55 7.39 3.55
N ILE A 130 7.84 7.13 2.28
CA ILE A 130 7.86 5.77 1.73
C ILE A 130 9.00 4.97 2.36
N THR A 131 8.63 3.89 3.05
CA THR A 131 9.55 2.91 3.64
C THR A 131 9.60 1.62 2.85
N GLU A 132 8.54 1.32 2.09
CA GLU A 132 8.38 0.12 1.30
C GLU A 132 7.47 0.37 0.09
N ILE A 133 7.68 -0.37 -0.98
CA ILE A 133 6.85 -0.36 -2.18
C ILE A 133 6.36 -1.78 -2.44
N HIS A 134 5.07 -1.95 -2.74
CA HIS A 134 4.52 -3.20 -3.24
C HIS A 134 4.21 -3.10 -4.73
N LEU A 135 4.40 -4.22 -5.42
CA LEU A 135 3.98 -4.48 -6.78
C LEU A 135 3.21 -5.78 -6.80
N ALA A 136 2.08 -5.80 -7.45
CA ALA A 136 1.25 -7.00 -7.60
C ALA A 136 0.62 -7.05 -8.99
N GLY A 137 0.09 -8.23 -9.33
CA GLY A 137 -0.76 -8.40 -10.49
C GLY A 137 -2.24 -8.30 -10.12
N HIS A 138 -3.08 -8.17 -11.13
CA HIS A 138 -4.52 -8.04 -10.99
C HIS A 138 -5.25 -8.69 -12.16
N HIS A 139 -6.56 -8.86 -12.05
CA HIS A 139 -7.41 -9.28 -13.16
C HIS A 139 -8.66 -8.43 -13.30
N ALA A 140 -9.31 -8.52 -14.45
CA ALA A 140 -10.61 -7.91 -14.70
C ALA A 140 -11.73 -8.69 -14.01
N ASP A 141 -12.76 -7.99 -13.50
CA ASP A 141 -13.92 -8.65 -12.88
C ASP A 141 -14.60 -9.62 -13.87
N PRO A 142 -14.91 -10.86 -13.46
CA PRO A 142 -15.49 -11.87 -14.36
C PRO A 142 -16.83 -11.49 -15.01
N ARG A 143 -17.57 -10.53 -14.43
CA ARG A 143 -18.87 -10.07 -14.93
C ARG A 143 -18.81 -8.72 -15.61
N LEU A 144 -17.98 -7.82 -15.11
CA LEU A 144 -17.87 -6.44 -15.60
C LEU A 144 -16.69 -6.26 -16.58
N GLY A 145 -15.85 -7.30 -16.73
CA GLY A 145 -14.67 -7.23 -17.58
C GLY A 145 -13.77 -6.06 -17.20
N ASP A 146 -13.16 -5.44 -18.19
CA ASP A 146 -12.22 -4.32 -18.01
C ASP A 146 -12.86 -3.06 -17.38
N ALA A 147 -14.18 -3.02 -17.17
CA ALA A 147 -14.81 -1.91 -16.48
C ALA A 147 -14.48 -1.88 -14.97
N LEU A 148 -14.01 -2.99 -14.42
CA LEU A 148 -13.59 -3.11 -13.02
C LEU A 148 -12.38 -4.03 -12.90
N LEU A 149 -11.28 -3.51 -12.37
CA LEU A 149 -10.08 -4.28 -12.07
C LEU A 149 -10.08 -4.69 -10.59
N ILE A 150 -9.75 -5.96 -10.35
CA ILE A 150 -9.73 -6.58 -9.02
C ILE A 150 -8.31 -6.76 -8.56
N ASP A 151 -8.04 -6.33 -7.34
CA ASP A 151 -6.79 -6.50 -6.62
C ASP A 151 -6.66 -7.95 -6.14
N SER A 152 -6.16 -8.80 -7.02
CA SER A 152 -6.21 -10.25 -6.84
C SER A 152 -4.87 -10.90 -6.49
N HIS A 153 -3.78 -10.23 -6.81
CA HIS A 153 -2.41 -10.72 -6.62
C HIS A 153 -2.16 -12.13 -7.21
N ASP A 154 -2.92 -12.51 -8.23
CA ASP A 154 -2.89 -13.85 -8.85
C ASP A 154 -2.26 -13.87 -10.27
N ALA A 155 -1.86 -12.72 -10.77
CA ALA A 155 -1.30 -12.51 -12.10
C ALA A 155 0.09 -11.86 -12.06
N PRO A 156 0.87 -11.90 -13.15
CA PRO A 156 2.10 -11.10 -13.28
C PRO A 156 1.82 -9.60 -13.14
N VAL A 157 2.82 -8.86 -12.67
CA VAL A 157 2.74 -7.40 -12.61
C VAL A 157 2.53 -6.84 -14.03
N ALA A 158 1.47 -6.05 -14.22
CA ALA A 158 1.10 -5.53 -15.53
C ALA A 158 2.04 -4.40 -16.00
N GLU A 159 2.22 -4.25 -17.32
CA GLU A 159 3.10 -3.21 -17.88
C GLU A 159 2.77 -1.79 -17.43
N PRO A 160 1.49 -1.36 -17.31
CA PRO A 160 1.19 -0.04 -16.77
C PRO A 160 1.65 0.16 -15.32
N VAL A 161 1.61 -0.90 -14.48
CA VAL A 161 2.11 -0.88 -13.11
C VAL A 161 3.62 -0.74 -13.09
N TRP A 162 4.33 -1.48 -13.95
CA TRP A 162 5.78 -1.34 -14.14
C TRP A 162 6.17 0.09 -14.54
N ALA A 163 5.46 0.69 -15.48
CA ALA A 163 5.73 2.06 -15.93
C ALA A 163 5.55 3.08 -14.79
N LEU A 164 4.54 2.90 -13.95
CA LEU A 164 4.34 3.74 -12.74
C LEU A 164 5.45 3.53 -11.72
N TYR A 165 5.87 2.28 -11.51
CA TYR A 165 6.97 1.96 -10.60
C TYR A 165 8.29 2.59 -11.06
N GLU A 166 8.67 2.44 -12.33
CA GLU A 166 9.89 3.03 -12.88
C GLU A 166 9.87 4.57 -12.73
N ARG A 167 8.73 5.22 -13.00
CA ARG A 167 8.54 6.66 -12.76
C ARG A 167 8.71 7.01 -11.28
N LEU A 168 8.14 6.20 -10.37
CA LEU A 168 8.25 6.42 -8.94
C LEU A 168 9.71 6.34 -8.49
N ILE A 169 10.42 5.27 -8.88
CA ILE A 169 11.83 5.06 -8.52
C ILE A 169 12.72 6.18 -9.09
N ALA A 170 12.47 6.63 -10.31
CA ALA A 170 13.19 7.78 -10.89
C ALA A 170 13.03 9.07 -10.05
N ARG A 171 11.90 9.24 -9.36
CA ARG A 171 11.60 10.39 -8.51
C ARG A 171 12.14 10.25 -7.09
N THR A 172 12.10 9.04 -6.52
CA THR A 172 12.37 8.80 -5.08
C THR A 172 13.75 8.24 -4.80
N GLY A 173 14.42 7.74 -5.84
CA GLY A 173 15.54 6.82 -5.65
C GLY A 173 15.09 5.43 -5.17
N PRO A 174 16.06 4.51 -4.99
CA PRO A 174 15.77 3.14 -4.57
C PRO A 174 15.02 3.07 -3.23
N ARG A 175 14.03 2.15 -3.17
CA ARG A 175 13.28 1.82 -1.96
C ARG A 175 13.13 0.30 -1.85
N PRO A 176 13.05 -0.27 -0.64
CA PRO A 176 12.66 -1.68 -0.50
C PRO A 176 11.40 -1.96 -1.30
N THR A 177 11.44 -2.99 -2.13
CA THR A 177 10.34 -3.35 -3.01
C THR A 177 10.02 -4.83 -2.89
N LEU A 178 8.76 -5.16 -2.65
CA LEU A 178 8.21 -6.50 -2.62
C LEU A 178 7.30 -6.71 -3.82
N ILE A 179 7.40 -7.88 -4.47
CA ILE A 179 6.43 -8.34 -5.45
C ILE A 179 5.54 -9.35 -4.76
N GLU A 180 4.25 -9.06 -4.70
CA GLU A 180 3.27 -9.84 -3.98
C GLU A 180 2.53 -10.78 -4.93
N ARG A 181 2.45 -12.06 -4.55
CA ARG A 181 1.72 -13.08 -5.30
C ARG A 181 1.04 -14.01 -4.30
N ASP A 182 -0.28 -13.86 -4.14
CA ASP A 182 -1.07 -14.54 -3.12
C ASP A 182 -1.78 -15.80 -3.63
N ASP A 183 -2.07 -15.84 -4.93
CA ASP A 183 -2.70 -16.98 -5.59
C ASP A 183 -2.06 -17.25 -6.95
N ALA A 184 -2.45 -18.35 -7.57
CA ALA A 184 -1.88 -18.81 -8.85
C ALA A 184 -0.33 -18.73 -8.89
N ILE A 185 0.33 -19.17 -7.80
CA ILE A 185 1.78 -19.05 -7.60
C ILE A 185 2.52 -19.73 -8.77
N PRO A 186 3.28 -18.99 -9.58
CA PRO A 186 3.99 -19.55 -10.71
C PRO A 186 5.27 -20.27 -10.26
N PRO A 187 5.94 -21.01 -11.16
CA PRO A 187 7.28 -21.56 -10.90
C PRO A 187 8.27 -20.47 -10.46
N LEU A 188 9.16 -20.82 -9.53
CA LEU A 188 10.15 -19.90 -8.97
C LEU A 188 10.94 -19.07 -10.02
N PRO A 189 11.35 -19.64 -11.19
CA PRO A 189 12.04 -18.85 -12.21
C PRO A 189 11.25 -17.64 -12.72
N GLU A 190 9.91 -17.73 -12.77
CA GLU A 190 9.05 -16.61 -13.18
C GLU A 190 9.02 -15.52 -12.13
N LEU A 191 8.88 -15.89 -10.85
CA LEU A 191 8.98 -14.92 -9.73
C LEU A 191 10.34 -14.24 -9.70
N LEU A 192 11.42 -14.97 -9.94
CA LEU A 192 12.76 -14.42 -10.00
C LEU A 192 12.95 -13.47 -11.20
N ALA A 193 12.28 -13.72 -12.33
CA ALA A 193 12.32 -12.80 -13.48
C ALA A 193 11.62 -11.46 -13.17
N GLU A 194 10.47 -11.47 -12.49
CA GLU A 194 9.81 -10.24 -12.02
C GLU A 194 10.68 -9.51 -11.00
N ARG A 195 11.25 -10.23 -10.03
CA ARG A 195 12.18 -9.66 -9.05
C ARG A 195 13.40 -9.02 -9.73
N GLU A 196 13.97 -9.65 -10.76
CA GLU A 196 15.11 -9.11 -11.50
C GLU A 196 14.74 -7.83 -12.24
N ARG A 197 13.53 -7.75 -12.81
CA ARG A 197 13.03 -6.51 -13.42
C ARG A 197 12.97 -5.37 -12.40
N ALA A 198 12.40 -5.62 -11.21
CA ALA A 198 12.37 -4.63 -10.14
C ALA A 198 13.79 -4.22 -9.71
N HIS A 199 14.71 -5.19 -9.56
CA HIS A 199 16.09 -4.94 -9.20
C HIS A 199 16.81 -4.08 -10.25
N SER A 200 16.58 -4.34 -11.53
CA SER A 200 17.13 -3.55 -12.63
C SER A 200 16.64 -2.10 -12.59
N ALA A 201 15.37 -1.87 -12.29
CA ALA A 201 14.82 -0.52 -12.12
C ALA A 201 15.48 0.23 -10.95
N LEU A 202 15.78 -0.45 -9.84
CA LEU A 202 16.45 0.13 -8.67
C LEU A 202 17.93 0.49 -8.94
N THR A 203 18.63 -0.31 -9.74
CA THR A 203 20.08 -0.16 -9.97
C THR A 203 20.43 0.74 -11.17
N ASN A 204 19.56 0.80 -12.18
CA ASN A 204 19.81 1.63 -13.37
C ASN A 204 19.83 3.15 -13.08
N LEU A 205 19.25 3.59 -11.96
CA LEU A 205 19.32 4.99 -11.53
C LEU A 205 20.74 5.41 -11.07
N GLU A 206 21.53 4.46 -10.55
CA GLU A 206 22.92 4.74 -10.14
C GLU A 206 23.82 4.98 -11.36
N ALA A 207 23.40 4.58 -12.56
CA ALA A 207 24.14 4.73 -13.80
C ALA A 207 23.86 6.05 -14.54
N MET A 208 22.88 6.86 -14.13
CA MET A 208 22.61 8.16 -14.73
C MET A 208 23.51 9.23 -14.09
N PRO A 209 24.45 9.83 -14.84
CA PRO A 209 25.24 10.93 -14.30
C PRO A 209 24.32 12.09 -13.93
N CYS A 210 24.53 12.66 -12.75
CA CYS A 210 23.90 13.93 -12.36
C CYS A 210 24.14 14.98 -13.45
N ALA A 211 23.07 15.43 -14.11
CA ALA A 211 23.11 16.54 -15.06
C ALA A 211 23.11 17.88 -14.33
#